data_43c5e5d76a2c9c066caf40c510b4cfb7
#
_entry.id   43c5e5d76a2c9c066caf40c510b4cfb7
#
_cell.length_a   1.000
_cell.length_b   1.000
_cell.length_c   1.000
_cell.angle_alpha   90.00
_cell.angle_beta   90.00
_cell.angle_gamma   90.00
#
_symmetry.space_group_name_H-M   'P 1'
#
loop_
_entity.id
_entity.type
_entity.pdbx_description
1 polymer ?
#
loop_
_entity_poly.entity_id
_entity_poly.type
_entity_poly.pdbx_seq_one_letter_code
_entity_poly.pdbx_strand_id
1 'polypeptide(L)'
;MTVWALECAHAPVLRLGEIAPDDGRPAEALRLARLWAGGEVKMPPARRAILGAHSAARDMPSPEGEALCHAVGQACSVVHTPRHAAGLPVYELTAIVRRFGLDGCRGAVEARMAEYLDCLARADVIAKNPELRWARFLE
;
A
#
# COMPACT_ATOMS: atom_id res chain seq x y z
N MET A 1 6.20 -9.99 5.76
CA MET A 1 4.92 -9.43 5.23
C MET A 1 4.89 -7.90 5.26
N THR A 2 5.24 -7.25 6.37
CA THR A 2 5.21 -5.77 6.48
C THR A 2 6.08 -5.09 5.42
N VAL A 3 7.33 -5.50 5.25
CA VAL A 3 8.23 -4.95 4.23
C VAL A 3 7.62 -5.08 2.84
N TRP A 4 7.16 -6.27 2.47
CA TRP A 4 6.52 -6.53 1.18
C TRP A 4 5.33 -5.59 0.93
N ALA A 5 4.43 -5.48 1.88
CA ALA A 5 3.24 -4.65 1.72
C ALA A 5 3.58 -3.16 1.56
N LEU A 6 4.52 -2.64 2.37
CA LEU A 6 4.93 -1.25 2.31
C LEU A 6 5.73 -0.92 1.03
N GLU A 7 6.52 -1.87 0.51
CA GLU A 7 7.20 -1.71 -0.78
C GLU A 7 6.20 -1.73 -1.94
N CYS A 8 5.28 -2.69 -1.96
CA CYS A 8 4.26 -2.77 -3.01
C CYS A 8 3.30 -1.58 -3.01
N ALA A 9 3.07 -0.93 -1.86
CA ALA A 9 2.19 0.24 -1.75
C ALA A 9 2.70 1.49 -2.49
N HIS A 10 3.96 1.50 -2.95
CA HIS A 10 4.50 2.62 -3.73
C HIS A 10 3.74 2.86 -5.04
N ALA A 11 3.47 1.80 -5.80
CA ALA A 11 2.81 1.93 -7.10
C ALA A 11 1.40 2.54 -6.98
N PRO A 12 0.51 2.04 -6.10
CA PRO A 12 -0.79 2.68 -5.91
C PRO A 12 -0.71 4.13 -5.38
N VAL A 13 0.27 4.46 -4.52
CA VAL A 13 0.47 5.84 -4.06
C VAL A 13 0.88 6.76 -5.22
N LEU A 14 1.82 6.35 -6.07
CA LEU A 14 2.22 7.11 -7.25
C LEU A 14 1.03 7.34 -8.19
N ARG A 15 0.26 6.30 -8.45
CA ARG A 15 -0.92 6.40 -9.33
C ARG A 15 -1.99 7.33 -8.74
N LEU A 16 -2.21 7.31 -7.43
CA LEU A 16 -3.12 8.25 -6.75
C LEU A 16 -2.65 9.71 -6.88
N GLY A 17 -1.34 9.95 -6.84
CA GLY A 17 -0.77 11.28 -7.09
C GLY A 17 -1.06 11.81 -8.51
N GLU A 18 -1.24 10.92 -9.50
CA GLU A 18 -1.66 11.30 -10.85
C GLU A 18 -3.17 11.57 -10.92
N ILE A 19 -3.99 10.78 -10.19
CA ILE A 19 -5.47 10.88 -10.20
C ILE A 19 -5.94 12.10 -9.39
N ALA A 20 -5.35 12.32 -8.23
CA ALA A 20 -5.74 13.36 -7.27
C ALA A 20 -4.49 14.00 -6.64
N PRO A 21 -3.76 14.85 -7.38
CA PRO A 21 -2.47 15.41 -6.96
C PRO A 21 -2.53 16.24 -5.67
N ASP A 22 -3.69 16.80 -5.36
CA ASP A 22 -3.89 17.63 -4.16
C ASP A 22 -4.26 16.80 -2.90
N ASP A 23 -4.49 15.49 -3.05
CA ASP A 23 -4.83 14.62 -1.92
C ASP A 23 -3.60 13.84 -1.42
N GLY A 24 -2.93 14.41 -0.42
CA GLY A 24 -1.74 13.80 0.20
C GLY A 24 -2.02 12.67 1.19
N ARG A 25 -3.29 12.35 1.51
CA ARG A 25 -3.64 11.36 2.56
C ARG A 25 -3.06 9.97 2.32
N PRO A 26 -3.10 9.38 1.10
CA PRO A 26 -2.50 8.07 0.87
C PRO A 26 -0.98 8.06 1.01
N ALA A 27 -0.30 9.09 0.52
CA ALA A 27 1.15 9.23 0.64
C ALA A 27 1.57 9.39 2.12
N GLU A 28 0.85 10.19 2.88
CA GLU A 28 1.08 10.38 4.31
C GLU A 28 0.86 9.10 5.11
N ALA A 29 -0.15 8.29 4.75
CA ALA A 29 -0.38 6.99 5.36
C ALA A 29 0.82 6.05 5.16
N LEU A 30 1.35 5.97 3.94
CA LEU A 30 2.52 5.14 3.65
C LEU A 30 3.76 5.64 4.39
N ARG A 31 3.99 6.96 4.42
CA ARG A 31 5.10 7.57 5.16
C ARG A 31 5.05 7.23 6.66
N LEU A 32 3.90 7.45 7.30
CA LEU A 32 3.75 7.17 8.73
C LEU A 32 3.75 5.68 9.06
N ALA A 33 3.24 4.82 8.18
CA ALA A 33 3.32 3.38 8.36
C ALA A 33 4.77 2.88 8.35
N ARG A 34 5.63 3.44 7.49
CA ARG A 34 7.06 3.15 7.46
C ARG A 34 7.77 3.58 8.74
N LEU A 35 7.53 4.81 9.19
CA LEU A 35 8.10 5.31 10.43
C LEU A 35 7.62 4.49 11.65
N TRP A 36 6.38 4.05 11.64
CA TRP A 36 5.85 3.17 12.68
C TRP A 36 6.51 1.79 12.66
N ALA A 37 6.67 1.19 11.47
CA ALA A 37 7.39 -0.07 11.31
C ALA A 37 8.85 0.03 11.78
N GLY A 38 9.50 1.19 11.60
CA GLY A 38 10.84 1.48 12.10
C GLY A 38 10.90 1.85 13.60
N GLY A 39 9.76 2.00 14.26
CA GLY A 39 9.70 2.39 15.67
C GLY A 39 9.91 3.88 15.94
N GLU A 40 9.94 4.71 14.90
CA GLU A 40 10.18 6.16 15.01
C GLU A 40 8.92 6.93 15.42
N VAL A 41 7.75 6.41 15.12
CA VAL A 41 6.47 6.97 15.57
C VAL A 41 5.63 5.92 16.28
N LYS A 42 4.70 6.38 17.11
CA LYS A 42 3.74 5.52 17.81
C LYS A 42 2.55 5.17 16.90
N MET A 43 1.82 4.12 17.26
CA MET A 43 0.62 3.66 16.54
C MET A 43 -0.45 4.74 16.30
N PRO A 44 -0.83 5.63 17.27
CA PRO A 44 -1.97 6.53 17.07
C PRO A 44 -1.85 7.46 15.85
N PRO A 45 -0.72 8.16 15.60
CA PRO A 45 -0.59 8.98 14.39
C PRO A 45 -0.62 8.14 13.10
N ALA A 46 0.06 7.00 13.06
CA ALA A 46 0.05 6.11 11.90
C ALA A 46 -1.37 5.58 11.62
N ARG A 47 -2.10 5.15 12.66
CA ARG A 47 -3.48 4.67 12.53
C ARG A 47 -4.40 5.76 11.98
N ARG A 48 -4.29 7.01 12.46
CA ARG A 48 -5.10 8.12 11.92
C ARG A 48 -4.85 8.34 10.43
N ALA A 49 -3.59 8.29 9.99
CA ALA A 49 -3.24 8.45 8.58
C ALA A 49 -3.76 7.28 7.74
N ILE A 50 -3.69 6.04 8.23
CA ILE A 50 -4.25 4.86 7.56
C ILE A 50 -5.77 5.00 7.37
N LEU A 51 -6.49 5.44 8.41
CA LEU A 51 -7.91 5.73 8.31
C LEU A 51 -8.18 6.89 7.33
N GLY A 52 -7.29 7.88 7.28
CA GLY A 52 -7.31 8.96 6.29
C GLY A 52 -7.20 8.45 4.87
N ALA A 53 -6.31 7.50 4.58
CA ALA A 53 -6.20 6.87 3.26
C ALA A 53 -7.50 6.15 2.86
N HIS A 54 -8.11 5.39 3.78
CA HIS A 54 -9.42 4.78 3.52
C HIS A 54 -10.53 5.82 3.29
N SER A 55 -10.52 6.92 4.04
CA SER A 55 -11.51 7.99 3.88
C SER A 55 -11.37 8.72 2.55
N ALA A 56 -10.14 8.85 2.02
CA ALA A 56 -9.85 9.46 0.74
C ALA A 56 -10.62 8.81 -0.42
N ALA A 57 -10.95 7.52 -0.30
CA ALA A 57 -11.72 6.79 -1.30
C ALA A 57 -13.03 7.48 -1.68
N ARG A 58 -13.69 8.16 -0.73
CA ARG A 58 -14.97 8.84 -0.96
C ARG A 58 -14.84 10.11 -1.81
N ASP A 59 -13.64 10.69 -1.83
CA ASP A 59 -13.35 11.95 -2.48
C ASP A 59 -12.67 11.75 -3.84
N MET A 60 -12.38 10.49 -4.22
CA MET A 60 -11.72 10.16 -5.47
C MET A 60 -12.64 10.40 -6.67
N PRO A 61 -12.11 10.99 -7.77
CA PRO A 61 -12.89 11.30 -8.96
C PRO A 61 -13.23 10.04 -9.80
N SER A 62 -12.70 8.88 -9.46
CA SER A 62 -12.88 7.65 -10.23
C SER A 62 -12.96 6.40 -9.36
N PRO A 63 -13.66 5.34 -9.83
CA PRO A 63 -13.67 4.05 -9.16
C PRO A 63 -12.28 3.39 -9.05
N GLU A 64 -11.36 3.71 -9.98
CA GLU A 64 -9.96 3.32 -9.89
C GLU A 64 -9.31 3.92 -8.63
N GLY A 65 -9.43 5.23 -8.45
CA GLY A 65 -8.86 5.94 -7.31
C GLY A 65 -9.43 5.47 -5.97
N GLU A 66 -10.74 5.22 -5.91
CA GLU A 66 -11.39 4.63 -4.74
C GLU A 66 -10.73 3.32 -4.31
N ALA A 67 -10.55 2.39 -5.26
CA ALA A 67 -9.93 1.10 -4.98
C ALA A 67 -8.46 1.23 -4.57
N LEU A 68 -7.70 2.13 -5.21
CA LEU A 68 -6.30 2.38 -4.85
C LEU A 68 -6.14 2.95 -3.43
N CYS A 69 -7.03 3.83 -2.97
CA CYS A 69 -7.03 4.32 -1.60
C CYS A 69 -7.19 3.17 -0.59
N HIS A 70 -8.10 2.24 -0.86
CA HIS A 70 -8.26 1.05 -0.03
C HIS A 70 -7.03 0.14 -0.10
N ALA A 71 -6.41 -0.04 -1.27
CA ALA A 71 -5.17 -0.81 -1.41
C ALA A 71 -4.05 -0.26 -0.51
N VAL A 72 -3.83 1.06 -0.54
CA VAL A 72 -2.84 1.73 0.33
C VAL A 72 -3.18 1.56 1.80
N GLY A 73 -4.44 1.77 2.19
CA GLY A 73 -4.90 1.58 3.57
C GLY A 73 -4.67 0.15 4.07
N GLN A 74 -4.95 -0.86 3.25
CA GLN A 74 -4.69 -2.27 3.57
C GLN A 74 -3.19 -2.54 3.72
N ALA A 75 -2.36 -2.09 2.78
CA ALA A 75 -0.91 -2.26 2.86
C ALA A 75 -0.32 -1.66 4.13
N CYS A 76 -0.71 -0.43 4.49
CA CYS A 76 -0.23 0.24 5.69
C CYS A 76 -0.72 -0.43 6.98
N SER A 77 -1.89 -1.06 6.97
CA SER A 77 -2.46 -1.78 8.11
C SER A 77 -1.70 -3.07 8.46
N VAL A 78 -0.88 -3.60 7.54
CA VAL A 78 -0.08 -4.82 7.77
C VAL A 78 0.89 -4.66 8.94
N VAL A 79 1.34 -3.43 9.25
CA VAL A 79 2.25 -3.15 10.37
C VAL A 79 1.71 -3.67 11.70
N HIS A 80 0.40 -3.68 11.90
CA HIS A 80 -0.22 -4.21 13.14
C HIS A 80 -1.09 -5.46 12.93
N THR A 81 -1.49 -5.74 11.69
CA THR A 81 -2.38 -6.86 11.40
C THR A 81 -1.97 -7.52 10.07
N PRO A 82 -1.12 -8.57 10.12
CA PRO A 82 -0.57 -9.21 8.91
C PRO A 82 -1.62 -9.66 7.89
N ARG A 83 -2.83 -10.00 8.32
CA ARG A 83 -3.93 -10.42 7.42
C ARG A 83 -4.36 -9.35 6.41
N HIS A 84 -4.09 -8.07 6.68
CA HIS A 84 -4.35 -6.99 5.71
C HIS A 84 -3.48 -7.10 4.46
N ALA A 85 -2.39 -7.87 4.48
CA ALA A 85 -1.55 -8.08 3.31
C ALA A 85 -2.31 -8.58 2.08
N ALA A 86 -3.33 -9.43 2.27
CA ALA A 86 -4.18 -9.91 1.19
C ALA A 86 -5.08 -8.81 0.57
N GLY A 87 -5.39 -7.79 1.34
CA GLY A 87 -6.22 -6.66 0.88
C GLY A 87 -5.53 -5.79 -0.17
N LEU A 88 -4.22 -5.63 -0.09
CA LEU A 88 -3.47 -4.84 -1.07
C LEU A 88 -3.68 -5.35 -2.51
N PRO A 89 -3.34 -6.60 -2.86
CA PRO A 89 -3.54 -7.07 -4.24
C PRO A 89 -5.01 -7.12 -4.63
N VAL A 90 -5.92 -7.46 -3.73
CA VAL A 90 -7.36 -7.48 -4.03
C VAL A 90 -7.83 -6.11 -4.51
N TYR A 91 -7.56 -5.05 -3.77
CA TYR A 91 -8.00 -3.71 -4.14
C TYR A 91 -7.21 -3.13 -5.32
N GLU A 92 -5.90 -3.35 -5.39
CA GLU A 92 -5.10 -2.81 -6.48
C GLU A 92 -5.42 -3.47 -7.82
N LEU A 93 -5.59 -4.79 -7.86
CA LEU A 93 -6.01 -5.48 -9.08
C LEU A 93 -7.44 -5.09 -9.47
N THR A 94 -8.33 -4.84 -8.50
CA THR A 94 -9.65 -4.26 -8.76
C THR A 94 -9.53 -2.89 -9.42
N ALA A 95 -8.60 -2.04 -8.98
CA ALA A 95 -8.35 -0.75 -9.61
C ALA A 95 -7.89 -0.89 -11.06
N ILE A 96 -7.01 -1.84 -11.36
CA ILE A 96 -6.56 -2.14 -12.72
C ILE A 96 -7.74 -2.57 -13.61
N VAL A 97 -8.62 -3.45 -13.10
CA VAL A 97 -9.82 -3.85 -13.83
C VAL A 97 -10.76 -2.66 -14.06
N ARG A 98 -10.95 -1.81 -13.06
CA ARG A 98 -11.77 -0.59 -13.19
C ARG A 98 -11.21 0.41 -14.21
N ARG A 99 -9.88 0.45 -14.37
CA ARG A 99 -9.20 1.30 -15.34
C ARG A 99 -9.30 0.81 -16.77
N PHE A 100 -9.04 -0.48 -16.99
CA PHE A 100 -8.88 -1.05 -18.34
C PHE A 100 -10.08 -1.86 -18.82
N GLY A 101 -11.06 -2.15 -17.95
CA GLY A 101 -12.17 -3.07 -18.21
C GLY A 101 -11.75 -4.54 -18.19
N LEU A 102 -12.71 -5.43 -18.12
CA LEU A 102 -12.45 -6.90 -18.05
C LEU A 102 -11.69 -7.41 -19.28
N ASP A 103 -12.00 -6.90 -20.46
CA ASP A 103 -11.40 -7.37 -21.72
C ASP A 103 -9.99 -6.81 -21.93
N GLY A 104 -9.66 -5.65 -21.34
CA GLY A 104 -8.37 -4.95 -21.54
C GLY A 104 -7.37 -5.09 -20.40
N CYS A 105 -7.77 -5.59 -19.25
CA CYS A 105 -6.92 -5.53 -18.04
C CYS A 105 -5.85 -6.62 -17.95
N ARG A 106 -5.93 -7.70 -18.72
CA ARG A 106 -5.12 -8.92 -18.55
C ARG A 106 -3.62 -8.62 -18.47
N GLY A 107 -3.07 -7.92 -19.46
CA GLY A 107 -1.63 -7.61 -19.48
C GLY A 107 -1.17 -6.78 -18.29
N ALA A 108 -1.98 -5.79 -17.87
CA ALA A 108 -1.68 -4.97 -16.71
C ALA A 108 -1.75 -5.76 -15.39
N VAL A 109 -2.71 -6.69 -15.27
CA VAL A 109 -2.82 -7.59 -14.12
C VAL A 109 -1.61 -8.53 -14.06
N GLU A 110 -1.25 -9.17 -15.18
CA GLU A 110 -0.08 -10.07 -15.26
C GLU A 110 1.22 -9.33 -14.91
N ALA A 111 1.42 -8.12 -15.42
CA ALA A 111 2.57 -7.30 -15.08
C ALA A 111 2.62 -6.96 -13.58
N ARG A 112 1.48 -6.56 -13.00
CA ARG A 112 1.43 -6.23 -11.57
C ARG A 112 1.64 -7.45 -10.68
N MET A 113 1.16 -8.61 -11.07
CA MET A 113 1.42 -9.87 -10.37
C MET A 113 2.92 -10.23 -10.37
N ALA A 114 3.62 -10.03 -11.50
CA ALA A 114 5.07 -10.21 -11.56
C ALA A 114 5.80 -9.25 -10.60
N GLU A 115 5.40 -7.98 -10.54
CA GLU A 115 5.96 -7.01 -9.60
C GLU A 115 5.75 -7.41 -8.13
N TYR A 116 4.61 -8.00 -7.77
CA TYR A 116 4.41 -8.52 -6.40
C TYR A 116 5.42 -9.62 -6.04
N LEU A 117 5.74 -10.51 -6.98
CA LEU A 117 6.74 -11.56 -6.77
C LEU A 117 8.15 -10.97 -6.64
N ASP A 118 8.49 -9.99 -7.46
CA ASP A 118 9.77 -9.28 -7.37
C ASP A 118 9.88 -8.51 -6.04
N CYS A 119 8.80 -7.86 -5.61
CA CYS A 119 8.75 -7.21 -4.31
C CYS A 119 8.92 -8.21 -3.16
N LEU A 120 8.38 -9.43 -3.30
CA LEU A 120 8.53 -10.46 -2.27
C LEU A 120 10.00 -10.89 -2.12
N ALA A 121 10.69 -11.10 -3.24
CA ALA A 121 12.13 -11.43 -3.24
C ALA A 121 12.97 -10.32 -2.59
N ARG A 122 12.70 -9.05 -2.96
CA ARG A 122 13.39 -7.89 -2.35
C ARG A 122 13.07 -7.72 -0.87
N ALA A 123 11.83 -7.95 -0.48
CA ALA A 123 11.40 -7.80 0.91
C ALA A 123 12.11 -8.76 1.86
N ASP A 124 12.43 -9.97 1.41
CA ASP A 124 13.21 -10.93 2.20
C ASP A 124 14.64 -10.43 2.45
N VAL A 125 15.27 -9.84 1.44
CA VAL A 125 16.61 -9.24 1.56
C VAL A 125 16.58 -8.03 2.51
N ILE A 126 15.60 -7.13 2.33
CA ILE A 126 15.46 -5.93 3.16
C ILE A 126 15.19 -6.32 4.62
N ALA A 127 14.31 -7.29 4.87
CA ALA A 127 13.96 -7.72 6.22
C ALA A 127 15.14 -8.30 6.99
N LYS A 128 16.12 -8.87 6.28
CA LYS A 128 17.34 -9.46 6.86
C LYS A 128 18.50 -8.47 6.99
N ASN A 129 18.34 -7.22 6.54
CA ASN A 129 19.39 -6.22 6.64
C ASN A 129 19.61 -5.80 8.10
N PRO A 130 20.79 -6.05 8.70
CA PRO A 130 21.08 -5.73 10.10
C PRO A 130 21.17 -4.23 10.38
N GLU A 131 21.30 -3.39 9.37
CA GLU A 131 21.34 -1.93 9.51
C GLU A 131 19.94 -1.31 9.67
N LEU A 132 18.89 -2.05 9.28
CA LEU A 132 17.53 -1.58 9.44
C LEU A 132 17.01 -1.90 10.83
N ARG A 133 16.43 -0.89 11.47
CA ARG A 133 15.75 -1.04 12.75
C ARG A 133 14.27 -1.30 12.50
N TRP A 134 13.76 -2.34 13.13
CA TRP A 134 12.33 -2.61 13.18
C TRP A 134 11.78 -2.31 14.58
N ALA A 135 10.52 -1.96 14.65
CA ALA A 135 9.85 -1.83 15.93
C ALA A 135 9.80 -3.21 16.61
N ARG A 136 10.03 -3.26 17.93
CA ARG A 136 10.11 -4.51 18.72
C ARG A 136 8.94 -5.47 18.50
N PHE A 137 7.76 -4.98 18.17
CA PHE A 137 6.58 -5.81 17.92
C PHE A 137 6.59 -6.47 16.53
N LEU A 138 7.58 -6.15 15.67
CA LEU A 138 7.81 -6.78 14.37
C LEU A 138 8.98 -7.77 14.38
N GLU A 139 9.81 -7.73 15.42
CA GLU A 139 10.90 -8.67 15.66
C GLU A 139 10.35 -10.00 16.21
#